data_89ef12f019c846f0a3827cc735be7f20
#
_entry.id   89ef12f019c846f0a3827cc735be7f20
#
_cell.length_a   1.000
_cell.length_b   1.000
_cell.length_c   1.000
_cell.angle_alpha   90.00
_cell.angle_beta   90.00
_cell.angle_gamma   90.00
#
_symmetry.space_group_name_H-M   'P 1'
#
loop_
_entity.id
_entity.type
_entity.pdbx_description
1 polymer ?
#
loop_
_entity_poly.entity_id
_entity_poly.type
_entity_poly.pdbx_seq_one_letter_code
_entity_poly.pdbx_strand_id
1 'polypeptide(L)'
;MNTPESVPSGPRGLIDVHHHFMPPAYADALRGAGLGDVAVAGQAEWSLDRSLALMDASGIEIAVLSLSAPGVYLGDVQRARDLARACNEYGVGIRERAPGRIGLFAVLPIPFTAPACAEAIYALDTLRADGVTLFGSAEGRFLGDPAYAD
;
A
#
# COMPACT_ATOMS: atom_id res chain seq x y z
N MET A 1 25.95 -22.40 28.01
CA MET A 1 26.35 -21.56 26.86
C MET A 1 25.46 -21.98 25.68
N ASN A 2 24.41 -21.23 25.41
CA ASN A 2 23.58 -21.49 24.25
C ASN A 2 24.27 -20.87 23.04
N THR A 3 24.69 -21.68 22.09
CA THR A 3 25.08 -21.25 20.73
C THR A 3 23.87 -20.60 20.09
N PRO A 4 23.99 -19.40 19.50
CA PRO A 4 22.88 -18.83 18.74
C PRO A 4 22.60 -19.77 17.55
N GLU A 5 21.35 -20.22 17.44
CA GLU A 5 20.88 -20.95 16.26
C GLU A 5 21.19 -20.10 15.00
N SER A 6 21.92 -20.69 14.09
CA SER A 6 22.20 -20.07 12.79
C SER A 6 20.90 -19.90 12.04
N VAL A 7 20.54 -18.67 11.74
CA VAL A 7 19.44 -18.33 10.82
C VAL A 7 19.66 -19.10 9.51
N PRO A 8 18.69 -19.87 9.00
CA PRO A 8 18.84 -20.59 7.75
C PRO A 8 19.26 -19.64 6.63
N SER A 9 20.31 -20.00 5.90
CA SER A 9 20.72 -19.28 4.71
C SER A 9 19.74 -19.55 3.55
N GLY A 10 18.57 -18.92 3.60
CA GLY A 10 17.62 -18.88 2.50
C GLY A 10 18.15 -18.05 1.33
N PRO A 11 17.47 -18.08 0.16
CA PRO A 11 17.81 -17.21 -0.95
C PRO A 11 17.82 -15.75 -0.48
N ARG A 12 18.85 -15.00 -0.84
CA ARG A 12 18.98 -13.56 -0.57
C ARG A 12 18.57 -12.80 -1.83
N GLY A 13 18.15 -11.54 -1.67
CA GLY A 13 17.76 -10.68 -2.81
C GLY A 13 16.31 -10.90 -3.24
N LEU A 14 15.45 -11.39 -2.36
CA LEU A 14 14.02 -11.51 -2.66
C LEU A 14 13.38 -10.13 -2.68
N ILE A 15 12.47 -9.94 -3.65
CA ILE A 15 11.62 -8.74 -3.72
C ILE A 15 10.19 -9.17 -3.40
N ASP A 16 9.64 -8.60 -2.32
CA ASP A 16 8.23 -8.79 -1.95
C ASP A 16 7.39 -7.69 -2.59
N VAL A 17 6.61 -8.03 -3.60
CA VAL A 17 5.73 -7.10 -4.33
C VAL A 17 4.29 -7.08 -3.79
N HIS A 18 4.03 -7.75 -2.67
CA HIS A 18 2.71 -7.83 -2.04
C HIS A 18 2.80 -7.54 -0.54
N HIS A 19 3.39 -6.41 -0.18
CA HIS A 19 3.61 -5.98 1.19
C HIS A 19 2.65 -4.86 1.56
N HIS A 20 1.66 -5.16 2.39
CA HIS A 20 0.69 -4.16 2.81
C HIS A 20 1.20 -3.30 3.95
N PHE A 21 0.82 -2.03 3.93
CA PHE A 21 1.07 -1.08 5.00
C PHE A 21 -0.23 -0.37 5.43
N MET A 22 -0.21 0.27 6.60
CA MET A 22 -1.40 0.91 7.17
C MET A 22 -1.08 2.37 7.51
N PRO A 23 -1.27 3.31 6.57
CA PRO A 23 -1.18 4.74 6.87
C PRO A 23 -2.19 5.14 7.94
N PRO A 24 -1.84 6.01 8.90
CA PRO A 24 -2.77 6.47 9.94
C PRO A 24 -4.07 7.04 9.38
N ALA A 25 -4.01 7.86 8.33
CA ALA A 25 -5.19 8.42 7.67
C ALA A 25 -6.12 7.34 7.09
N TYR A 26 -5.55 6.25 6.57
CA TYR A 26 -6.34 5.13 6.07
C TYR A 26 -7.03 4.36 7.20
N ALA A 27 -6.30 4.08 8.28
CA ALA A 27 -6.87 3.44 9.46
C ALA A 27 -8.02 4.27 10.06
N ASP A 28 -7.89 5.59 10.12
CA ASP A 28 -8.93 6.50 10.59
C ASP A 28 -10.15 6.49 9.66
N ALA A 29 -9.93 6.52 8.34
CA ALA A 29 -11.00 6.47 7.36
C ALA A 29 -11.80 5.16 7.43
N LEU A 30 -11.11 4.01 7.58
CA LEU A 30 -11.76 2.71 7.75
C LEU A 30 -12.59 2.64 9.03
N ARG A 31 -12.08 3.15 10.15
CA ARG A 31 -12.85 3.25 11.41
C ARG A 31 -14.07 4.13 11.24
N GLY A 32 -13.94 5.29 10.61
CA GLY A 32 -15.04 6.20 10.32
C GLY A 32 -16.13 5.62 9.41
N ALA A 33 -15.77 4.68 8.53
CA ALA A 33 -16.70 3.96 7.67
C ALA A 33 -17.30 2.70 8.33
N GLY A 34 -16.99 2.42 9.59
CA GLY A 34 -17.46 1.20 10.29
C GLY A 34 -16.76 -0.08 9.85
N LEU A 35 -15.62 0.00 9.18
CA LEU A 35 -14.84 -1.14 8.67
C LEU A 35 -13.63 -1.46 9.55
N GLY A 36 -13.47 -0.77 10.69
CA GLY A 36 -12.29 -0.86 11.55
C GLY A 36 -11.97 -2.27 12.04
N ASP A 37 -13.00 -3.01 12.45
CA ASP A 37 -12.80 -4.33 13.06
C ASP A 37 -12.39 -5.41 12.04
N VAL A 38 -12.76 -5.26 10.79
CA VAL A 38 -12.52 -6.25 9.72
C VAL A 38 -11.28 -5.90 8.90
N ALA A 39 -11.18 -4.65 8.47
CA ALA A 39 -10.12 -4.22 7.56
C ALA A 39 -8.81 -3.89 8.30
N VAL A 40 -8.89 -3.54 9.59
CA VAL A 40 -7.72 -3.17 10.42
C VAL A 40 -7.23 -4.33 11.28
N ALA A 41 -8.02 -5.42 11.42
CA ALA A 41 -7.62 -6.59 12.18
C ALA A 41 -6.30 -7.19 11.64
N GLY A 42 -5.27 -7.21 12.49
CA GLY A 42 -3.92 -7.69 12.12
C GLY A 42 -3.02 -6.66 11.43
N GLN A 43 -3.58 -5.53 10.94
CA GLN A 43 -2.79 -4.44 10.33
C GLN A 43 -2.73 -3.18 11.21
N ALA A 44 -3.59 -3.09 12.24
CA ALA A 44 -3.65 -1.95 13.16
C ALA A 44 -2.31 -1.66 13.87
N GLU A 45 -1.45 -2.66 13.96
CA GLU A 45 -0.12 -2.55 14.58
C GLU A 45 1.02 -2.52 13.55
N TRP A 46 0.72 -2.17 12.29
CA TRP A 46 1.77 -2.05 11.29
C TRP A 46 2.79 -0.99 11.69
N SER A 47 4.06 -1.30 11.54
CA SER A 47 5.15 -0.33 11.66
C SER A 47 6.29 -0.71 10.72
N LEU A 48 7.05 0.30 10.29
CA LEU A 48 8.24 0.10 9.47
C LEU A 48 9.23 -0.87 10.13
N ASP A 49 9.46 -0.71 11.44
CA ASP A 49 10.43 -1.54 12.17
C ASP A 49 10.03 -3.03 12.17
N ARG A 50 8.73 -3.32 12.34
CA ARG A 50 8.22 -4.71 12.25
C ARG A 50 8.34 -5.26 10.84
N SER A 51 8.06 -4.45 9.81
CA SER A 51 8.25 -4.84 8.42
C SER A 51 9.71 -5.15 8.12
N LEU A 52 10.64 -4.29 8.51
CA LEU A 52 12.07 -4.52 8.31
C LEU A 52 12.56 -5.77 9.04
N ALA A 53 12.12 -6.00 10.28
CA ALA A 53 12.46 -7.20 11.03
C ALA A 53 11.95 -8.49 10.35
N LEU A 54 10.72 -8.46 9.81
CA LEU A 54 10.16 -9.57 9.04
C LEU A 54 10.96 -9.82 7.76
N MET A 55 11.27 -8.75 7.02
CA MET A 55 12.07 -8.82 5.80
C MET A 55 13.45 -9.45 6.08
N ASP A 56 14.13 -9.00 7.13
CA ASP A 56 15.43 -9.53 7.50
C ASP A 56 15.37 -11.02 7.87
N ALA A 57 14.36 -11.42 8.64
CA ALA A 57 14.13 -12.81 9.01
C ALA A 57 13.78 -13.72 7.81
N SER A 58 13.17 -13.14 6.76
CA SER A 58 12.69 -13.87 5.57
C SER A 58 13.63 -13.79 4.36
N GLY A 59 14.77 -13.06 4.47
CA GLY A 59 15.68 -12.86 3.34
C GLY A 59 15.15 -11.91 2.26
N ILE A 60 14.14 -11.09 2.59
CA ILE A 60 13.57 -10.10 1.67
C ILE A 60 14.48 -8.86 1.66
N GLU A 61 15.00 -8.52 0.50
CA GLU A 61 15.85 -7.35 0.32
C GLU A 61 15.01 -6.08 0.15
N ILE A 62 14.00 -6.15 -0.70
CA ILE A 62 13.09 -5.02 -0.99
C ILE A 62 11.65 -5.47 -0.80
N ALA A 63 10.85 -4.67 -0.09
CA ALA A 63 9.40 -4.81 -0.06
C ALA A 63 8.74 -3.61 -0.74
N VAL A 64 7.77 -3.87 -1.64
CA VAL A 64 7.00 -2.82 -2.30
C VAL A 64 5.67 -2.66 -1.57
N LEU A 65 5.52 -1.54 -0.88
CA LEU A 65 4.32 -1.23 -0.10
C LEU A 65 3.12 -0.97 -1.00
N SER A 66 1.96 -1.47 -0.59
CA SER A 66 0.68 -1.19 -1.23
C SER A 66 -0.46 -1.19 -0.20
N LEU A 67 -1.57 -0.48 -0.48
CA LEU A 67 -2.77 -0.62 0.34
C LEU A 67 -3.52 -1.90 -0.01
N SER A 68 -4.13 -2.52 1.02
CA SER A 68 -5.06 -3.63 0.83
C SER A 68 -6.49 -3.15 0.51
N ALA A 69 -7.37 -4.10 0.16
CA ALA A 69 -8.81 -3.84 0.09
C ALA A 69 -9.33 -3.27 1.44
N PRO A 70 -10.38 -2.44 1.40
CA PRO A 70 -11.26 -2.11 0.27
C PRO A 70 -10.74 -0.98 -0.63
N GLY A 71 -9.56 -0.42 -0.39
CA GLY A 71 -9.07 0.75 -1.09
C GLY A 71 -9.59 2.06 -0.49
N VAL A 72 -9.44 3.16 -1.21
CA VAL A 72 -9.68 4.51 -0.68
C VAL A 72 -11.08 5.04 -0.92
N TYR A 73 -11.89 4.39 -1.77
CA TYR A 73 -13.27 4.81 -2.00
C TYR A 73 -14.20 4.23 -0.93
N LEU A 74 -14.70 5.09 -0.07
CA LEU A 74 -15.60 4.77 1.04
C LEU A 74 -16.92 5.56 0.93
N GLY A 75 -17.42 5.76 -0.30
CA GLY A 75 -18.72 6.38 -0.58
C GLY A 75 -18.67 7.86 -1.00
N ASP A 76 -17.50 8.51 -0.99
CA ASP A 76 -17.34 9.90 -1.41
C ASP A 76 -16.08 10.08 -2.27
N VAL A 77 -16.25 10.68 -3.47
CA VAL A 77 -15.15 10.82 -4.44
C VAL A 77 -14.07 11.80 -3.99
N GLN A 78 -14.46 12.91 -3.36
CA GLN A 78 -13.48 13.90 -2.92
C GLN A 78 -12.62 13.34 -1.79
N ARG A 79 -13.26 12.67 -0.83
CA ARG A 79 -12.55 11.97 0.25
C ARG A 79 -11.64 10.87 -0.28
N ALA A 80 -12.06 10.14 -1.32
CA ALA A 80 -11.21 9.11 -1.94
C ALA A 80 -9.94 9.71 -2.56
N ARG A 81 -10.05 10.86 -3.22
CA ARG A 81 -8.90 11.61 -3.79
C ARG A 81 -7.94 12.06 -2.69
N ASP A 82 -8.48 12.70 -1.67
CA ASP A 82 -7.67 13.24 -0.57
C ASP A 82 -6.98 12.11 0.21
N LEU A 83 -7.69 11.00 0.41
CA LEU A 83 -7.16 9.83 1.09
C LEU A 83 -6.08 9.12 0.26
N ALA A 84 -6.28 8.96 -1.07
CA ALA A 84 -5.27 8.40 -1.96
C ALA A 84 -3.97 9.22 -1.88
N ARG A 85 -4.07 10.55 -2.02
CA ARG A 85 -2.96 11.47 -1.91
C ARG A 85 -2.23 11.32 -0.57
N ALA A 86 -2.94 11.36 0.54
CA ALA A 86 -2.36 11.25 1.87
C ALA A 86 -1.65 9.91 2.09
N CYS A 87 -2.22 8.81 1.58
CA CYS A 87 -1.61 7.49 1.68
C CYS A 87 -0.33 7.37 0.84
N ASN A 88 -0.34 7.90 -0.39
CA ASN A 88 0.80 7.86 -1.28
C ASN A 88 1.96 8.71 -0.74
N GLU A 89 1.70 9.92 -0.27
CA GLU A 89 2.70 10.79 0.36
C GLU A 89 3.27 10.16 1.64
N TYR A 90 2.43 9.53 2.46
CA TYR A 90 2.89 8.79 3.64
C TYR A 90 3.82 7.64 3.26
N GLY A 91 3.47 6.88 2.20
CA GLY A 91 4.31 5.80 1.67
C GLY A 91 5.70 6.28 1.24
N VAL A 92 5.78 7.45 0.60
CA VAL A 92 7.06 8.10 0.26
C VAL A 92 7.87 8.39 1.52
N GLY A 93 7.26 8.97 2.55
CA GLY A 93 7.93 9.23 3.83
C GLY A 93 8.45 7.95 4.52
N ILE A 94 7.77 6.81 4.34
CA ILE A 94 8.26 5.52 4.82
C ILE A 94 9.48 5.07 4.00
N ARG A 95 9.43 5.19 2.66
CA ARG A 95 10.54 4.84 1.76
C ARG A 95 11.80 5.65 2.09
N GLU A 96 11.67 6.93 2.37
CA GLU A 96 12.77 7.82 2.73
C GLU A 96 13.45 7.43 4.06
N ARG A 97 12.71 6.80 4.97
CA ARG A 97 13.24 6.28 6.25
C ARG A 97 13.99 4.96 6.12
N ALA A 98 13.79 4.23 5.03
CA ALA A 98 14.45 2.95 4.76
C ALA A 98 14.89 2.87 3.28
N PRO A 99 15.85 3.72 2.86
CA PRO A 99 16.28 3.81 1.48
C PRO A 99 16.85 2.48 0.99
N GLY A 100 16.46 2.07 -0.21
CA GLY A 100 16.88 0.81 -0.83
C GLY A 100 16.18 -0.44 -0.26
N ARG A 101 15.32 -0.32 0.76
CA ARG A 101 14.58 -1.43 1.35
C ARG A 101 13.08 -1.38 1.02
N ILE A 102 12.55 -0.20 0.75
CA ILE A 102 11.11 0.03 0.56
C ILE A 102 10.85 0.64 -0.81
N GLY A 103 10.00 -0.01 -1.60
CA GLY A 103 9.33 0.54 -2.77
C GLY A 103 7.87 0.93 -2.47
N LEU A 104 7.19 1.55 -3.42
CA LEU A 104 5.80 2.00 -3.27
C LEU A 104 5.00 1.77 -4.55
N PHE A 105 3.91 1.00 -4.46
CA PHE A 105 2.82 1.03 -5.42
C PHE A 105 1.73 1.98 -4.92
N ALA A 106 1.50 3.05 -5.66
CA ALA A 106 0.53 4.06 -5.29
C ALA A 106 -0.91 3.54 -5.42
N VAL A 107 -1.76 3.92 -4.47
CA VAL A 107 -3.20 3.66 -4.53
C VAL A 107 -3.89 4.76 -5.34
N LEU A 108 -4.90 4.37 -6.11
CA LEU A 108 -5.69 5.28 -6.94
C LEU A 108 -7.14 5.37 -6.47
N PRO A 109 -7.82 6.53 -6.62
CA PRO A 109 -9.22 6.72 -6.24
C PRO A 109 -10.20 6.10 -7.26
N ILE A 110 -10.06 4.78 -7.50
CA ILE A 110 -10.98 4.01 -8.32
C ILE A 110 -12.32 3.92 -7.56
N PRO A 111 -13.48 3.98 -8.27
CA PRO A 111 -13.67 3.76 -9.72
C PRO A 111 -13.69 5.03 -10.61
N PHE A 112 -13.18 6.14 -10.18
CA PHE A 112 -13.29 7.41 -10.90
C PHE A 112 -12.08 7.61 -11.83
N THR A 113 -12.27 7.43 -13.14
CA THR A 113 -11.19 7.42 -14.14
C THR A 113 -10.35 8.71 -14.12
N ALA A 114 -10.98 9.89 -14.27
CA ALA A 114 -10.25 11.15 -14.33
C ALA A 114 -9.47 11.45 -13.02
N PRO A 115 -10.04 11.29 -11.80
CA PRO A 115 -9.29 11.37 -10.56
C PRO A 115 -8.16 10.33 -10.44
N ALA A 116 -8.40 9.09 -10.89
CA ALA A 116 -7.40 8.03 -10.84
C ALA A 116 -6.20 8.33 -11.75
N CYS A 117 -6.46 8.80 -12.98
CA CYS A 117 -5.39 9.23 -13.90
C CYS A 117 -4.59 10.42 -13.34
N ALA A 118 -5.25 11.42 -12.77
CA ALA A 118 -4.57 12.56 -12.17
C ALA A 118 -3.67 12.15 -11.00
N GLU A 119 -4.16 11.24 -10.13
CA GLU A 119 -3.36 10.73 -9.02
C GLU A 119 -2.22 9.83 -9.51
N ALA A 120 -2.43 9.00 -10.54
CA ALA A 120 -1.38 8.18 -11.13
C ALA A 120 -0.22 9.03 -11.67
N ILE A 121 -0.53 10.09 -12.42
CA ILE A 121 0.47 11.04 -12.93
C ILE A 121 1.24 11.66 -11.77
N TYR A 122 0.55 12.16 -10.75
CA TYR A 122 1.22 12.74 -9.59
C TYR A 122 2.11 11.72 -8.86
N ALA A 123 1.60 10.51 -8.63
CA ALA A 123 2.35 9.48 -7.92
C ALA A 123 3.61 9.05 -8.69
N LEU A 124 3.51 8.87 -10.01
CA LEU A 124 4.63 8.41 -10.84
C LEU A 124 5.62 9.55 -11.12
N ASP A 125 5.15 10.74 -11.49
CA ASP A 125 6.01 11.82 -11.95
C ASP A 125 6.59 12.66 -10.79
N THR A 126 5.78 12.91 -9.74
CA THR A 126 6.19 13.75 -8.61
C THR A 126 6.72 12.92 -7.45
N LEU A 127 5.95 11.92 -7.00
CA LEU A 127 6.32 11.09 -5.87
C LEU A 127 7.34 10.00 -6.24
N ARG A 128 7.54 9.74 -7.53
CA ARG A 128 8.43 8.67 -8.01
C ARG A 128 8.06 7.31 -7.43
N ALA A 129 6.76 7.03 -7.39
CA ALA A 129 6.27 5.69 -7.04
C ALA A 129 6.77 4.66 -8.06
N ASP A 130 7.01 3.43 -7.63
CA ASP A 130 7.52 2.35 -8.48
C ASP A 130 6.45 1.76 -9.40
N GLY A 131 5.18 2.09 -9.15
CA GLY A 131 4.03 1.69 -9.93
C GLY A 131 2.73 2.07 -9.23
N VAL A 132 1.62 1.44 -9.65
CA VAL A 132 0.30 1.64 -9.06
C VAL A 132 -0.32 0.30 -8.67
N THR A 133 -1.13 0.31 -7.61
CA THR A 133 -1.94 -0.84 -7.22
C THR A 133 -3.35 -0.69 -7.77
N LEU A 134 -3.80 -1.72 -8.49
CA LEU A 134 -5.18 -1.83 -8.96
C LEU A 134 -5.81 -3.08 -8.35
N PHE A 135 -7.00 -2.92 -7.77
CA PHE A 135 -7.81 -4.07 -7.37
C PHE A 135 -8.46 -4.70 -8.60
N GLY A 136 -8.69 -6.01 -8.58
CA GLY A 136 -9.30 -6.71 -9.70
C GLY A 136 -10.72 -6.24 -10.04
N SER A 137 -11.41 -5.62 -9.08
CA SER A 137 -12.73 -5.01 -9.27
C SER A 137 -12.92 -3.84 -8.30
N ALA A 138 -13.78 -2.89 -8.69
CA ALA A 138 -14.27 -1.81 -7.83
C ALA A 138 -15.77 -1.60 -8.09
N GLU A 139 -16.58 -1.42 -7.02
CA GLU A 139 -18.03 -1.25 -7.09
C GLU A 139 -18.74 -2.32 -7.96
N GLY A 140 -18.27 -3.60 -7.83
CA GLY A 140 -18.85 -4.73 -8.56
C GLY A 140 -18.49 -4.80 -10.06
N ARG A 141 -17.56 -3.97 -10.54
CA ARG A 141 -17.11 -3.94 -11.94
C ARG A 141 -15.63 -4.35 -12.02
N PHE A 142 -15.31 -5.17 -13.02
CA PHE A 142 -13.92 -5.51 -13.34
C PHE A 142 -13.23 -4.39 -14.14
N LEU A 143 -11.91 -4.35 -14.11
CA LEU A 143 -11.11 -3.30 -14.76
C LEU A 143 -11.30 -3.17 -16.27
N GLY A 144 -11.82 -4.19 -16.96
CA GLY A 144 -12.18 -4.13 -18.39
C GLY A 144 -13.59 -3.64 -18.67
N ASP A 145 -14.35 -3.22 -17.66
CA ASP A 145 -15.71 -2.69 -17.85
C ASP A 145 -15.67 -1.41 -18.68
N PRO A 146 -16.57 -1.26 -19.71
CA PRO A 146 -16.63 -0.06 -20.53
C PRO A 146 -16.80 1.25 -19.75
N ALA A 147 -17.34 1.20 -18.53
CA ALA A 147 -17.47 2.38 -17.67
C ALA A 147 -16.12 2.97 -17.23
N TYR A 148 -15.00 2.27 -17.45
CA TYR A 148 -13.64 2.75 -17.18
C TYR A 148 -12.89 3.18 -18.45
N ALA A 149 -13.54 3.23 -19.60
CA ALA A 149 -12.92 3.46 -20.90
C ALA A 149 -12.75 4.94 -21.29
N ASP A 150 -13.14 5.91 -20.44
CA ASP A 150 -13.11 7.35 -20.72
C ASP A 150 -11.77 8.02 -20.37
#